data_ccdeb2ba9c0fd2ba35bd06f5dc3b17f5
#
_entry.id   ccdeb2ba9c0fd2ba35bd06f5dc3b17f5
#
_cell.length_a   1.000
_cell.length_b   1.000
_cell.length_c   1.000
_cell.angle_alpha   90.00
_cell.angle_beta   90.00
_cell.angle_gamma   90.00
#
_symmetry.space_group_name_H-M   'P 1'
#
loop_
_entity.id
_entity.type
_entity.pdbx_description
1 polymer ?
#
loop_
_entity_poly.entity_id
_entity_poly.type
_entity_poly.pdbx_seq_one_letter_code
_entity_poly.pdbx_strand_id
1 'polypeptide(L)'
;MGDLIIVTLLAAGMLGLIRQNGGLEYIMKGIVHHVHGRKGAEFGIGLLTGLANLCTANNTIAIITVGSIVNDISQKYQIPKRRAASLMDIFSCFVQGLIPYGAQLLMAAGLTGLAASQIIPYLYYPFAVGICVMLSIIIKRKAD
;
A
#
# COMPACT_ATOMS: atom_id res chain seq x y z
N MET A 1 1.24 26.79 -0.98
CA MET A 1 1.89 25.96 -2.02
C MET A 1 3.33 25.58 -1.66
N GLY A 2 4.13 26.52 -1.09
CA GLY A 2 5.52 26.22 -0.67
C GLY A 2 5.62 25.10 0.38
N ASP A 3 4.74 25.10 1.36
CA ASP A 3 4.75 24.10 2.44
C ASP A 3 4.53 22.67 1.93
N LEU A 4 3.71 22.49 0.89
CA LEU A 4 3.48 21.19 0.24
C LEU A 4 4.77 20.65 -0.42
N ILE A 5 5.53 21.52 -1.07
CA ILE A 5 6.78 21.16 -1.72
C ILE A 5 7.81 20.75 -0.67
N ILE A 6 7.92 21.51 0.42
CA ILE A 6 8.84 21.22 1.52
C ILE A 6 8.51 19.87 2.18
N VAL A 7 7.23 19.63 2.50
CA VAL A 7 6.78 18.38 3.11
C VAL A 7 7.05 17.20 2.22
N THR A 8 6.78 17.30 0.91
CA THR A 8 7.03 16.21 -0.05
C THR A 8 8.52 15.93 -0.23
N LEU A 9 9.38 16.98 -0.25
CA LEU A 9 10.83 16.81 -0.32
C LEU A 9 11.40 16.16 0.94
N LEU A 10 10.95 16.57 2.12
CA LEU A 10 11.36 15.97 3.39
C LEU A 10 10.92 14.51 3.49
N ALA A 11 9.68 14.21 3.11
CA ALA A 11 9.16 12.84 3.09
C ALA A 11 9.94 11.95 2.10
N ALA A 12 10.26 12.47 0.92
CA ALA A 12 11.08 11.76 -0.07
C ALA A 12 12.52 11.51 0.41
N GLY A 13 13.12 12.50 1.08
CA GLY A 13 14.46 12.38 1.67
C GLY A 13 14.50 11.35 2.80
N MET A 14 13.51 11.36 3.70
CA MET A 14 13.39 10.40 4.79
C MET A 14 13.19 8.98 4.26
N LEU A 15 12.38 8.82 3.20
CA LEU A 15 12.20 7.55 2.51
C LEU A 15 13.49 7.06 1.88
N GLY A 16 14.26 7.94 1.23
CA GLY A 16 15.56 7.61 0.66
C GLY A 16 16.51 7.02 1.71
N LEU A 17 16.56 7.60 2.90
CA LEU A 17 17.37 7.12 4.02
C LEU A 17 16.90 5.73 4.53
N ILE A 18 15.59 5.53 4.69
CA ILE A 18 15.03 4.24 5.12
C ILE A 18 15.37 3.14 4.10
N ARG A 19 15.30 3.46 2.81
CA ARG A 19 15.61 2.54 1.72
C ARG A 19 17.09 2.17 1.68
N GLN A 20 17.99 3.16 1.81
CA GLN A 20 19.44 2.93 1.82
C GLN A 20 19.89 2.10 3.02
N ASN A 21 19.26 2.24 4.17
CA ASN A 21 19.56 1.45 5.37
C ASN A 21 18.93 0.03 5.36
N GLY A 22 18.27 -0.38 4.26
CA GLY A 22 17.65 -1.71 4.17
C GLY A 22 16.46 -1.93 5.09
N GLY A 23 15.94 -0.87 5.73
CA GLY A 23 14.82 -0.97 6.67
C GLY A 23 13.56 -1.52 6.02
N LEU A 24 13.28 -1.11 4.78
CA LEU A 24 12.13 -1.61 4.02
C LEU A 24 12.29 -3.10 3.70
N GLU A 25 13.49 -3.55 3.29
CA GLU A 25 13.77 -4.95 2.99
C GLU A 25 13.67 -5.84 4.23
N TYR A 26 14.09 -5.35 5.39
CA TYR A 26 13.96 -6.08 6.65
C TYR A 26 12.50 -6.34 7.02
N ILE A 27 11.66 -5.33 6.93
CA ILE A 27 10.20 -5.45 7.18
C ILE A 27 9.57 -6.41 6.16
N MET A 28 9.94 -6.30 4.89
CA MET A 28 9.44 -7.16 3.83
C MET A 28 9.79 -8.63 4.06
N LYS A 29 11.03 -8.94 4.42
CA LYS A 29 11.45 -10.31 4.75
C LYS A 29 10.72 -10.87 5.96
N GLY A 30 10.47 -10.05 6.99
CA GLY A 30 9.68 -10.43 8.16
C GLY A 30 8.26 -10.86 7.81
N ILE A 31 7.58 -10.13 6.91
CA ILE A 31 6.23 -10.47 6.45
C ILE A 31 6.24 -11.78 5.67
N VAL A 32 7.17 -11.95 4.73
CA VAL A 32 7.28 -13.17 3.90
C VAL A 32 7.47 -14.42 4.77
N HIS A 33 8.20 -14.31 5.87
CA HIS A 33 8.44 -15.44 6.78
C HIS A 33 7.17 -15.88 7.54
N HIS A 34 6.22 -14.97 7.79
CA HIS A 34 4.98 -15.25 8.51
C HIS A 34 3.82 -15.69 7.60
N VAL A 35 4.03 -15.73 6.29
CA VAL A 35 3.01 -16.12 5.32
C VAL A 35 2.84 -17.65 5.29
N HIS A 36 1.66 -18.13 5.68
CA HIS A 36 1.30 -19.54 5.63
C HIS A 36 0.04 -19.74 4.77
N GLY A 37 0.17 -20.56 3.70
CA GLY A 37 -0.92 -20.89 2.80
C GLY A 37 -1.31 -19.80 1.80
N ARG A 38 -2.15 -20.13 0.81
CA ARG A 38 -2.55 -19.26 -0.30
C ARG A 38 -3.25 -17.97 0.16
N LYS A 39 -4.18 -18.07 1.13
CA LYS A 39 -4.88 -16.90 1.66
C LYS A 39 -3.95 -15.97 2.45
N GLY A 40 -3.06 -16.57 3.25
CA GLY A 40 -2.03 -15.82 3.95
C GLY A 40 -1.10 -15.10 2.98
N ALA A 41 -0.79 -15.72 1.84
CA ALA A 41 0.01 -15.11 0.78
C ALA A 41 -0.71 -13.93 0.10
N GLU A 42 -2.01 -14.05 -0.20
CA GLU A 42 -2.80 -12.94 -0.75
C GLU A 42 -2.86 -11.76 0.23
N PHE A 43 -3.09 -12.03 1.51
CA PHE A 43 -3.06 -10.99 2.55
C PHE A 43 -1.66 -10.41 2.75
N GLY A 44 -0.63 -11.26 2.73
CA GLY A 44 0.78 -10.85 2.81
C GLY A 44 1.18 -9.91 1.67
N ILE A 45 0.75 -10.19 0.43
CA ILE A 45 0.95 -9.31 -0.73
C ILE A 45 0.32 -7.93 -0.47
N GLY A 46 -0.93 -7.92 0.01
CA GLY A 46 -1.63 -6.67 0.33
C GLY A 46 -0.93 -5.87 1.43
N LEU A 47 -0.58 -6.54 2.54
CA LEU A 47 0.11 -5.91 3.66
C LEU A 47 1.47 -5.34 3.25
N LEU A 48 2.24 -6.11 2.47
CA LEU A 48 3.54 -5.71 1.96
C LEU A 48 3.43 -4.45 1.10
N THR A 49 2.47 -4.45 0.17
CA THR A 49 2.24 -3.30 -0.71
C THR A 49 1.73 -2.08 0.08
N GLY A 50 0.83 -2.31 1.04
CA GLY A 50 0.32 -1.25 1.91
C GLY A 50 1.43 -0.59 2.75
N LEU A 51 2.32 -1.39 3.36
CA LEU A 51 3.47 -0.88 4.12
C LEU A 51 4.45 -0.13 3.23
N ALA A 52 4.76 -0.68 2.05
CA ALA A 52 5.61 0.03 1.08
C ALA A 52 4.98 1.38 0.69
N ASN A 53 3.66 1.42 0.51
CA ASN A 53 2.95 2.64 0.19
C ASN A 53 2.93 3.65 1.35
N LEU A 54 2.76 3.20 2.59
CA LEU A 54 2.93 4.06 3.77
C LEU A 54 4.32 4.71 3.79
N CYS A 55 5.36 3.94 3.49
CA CYS A 55 6.73 4.47 3.47
C CYS A 55 6.99 5.41 2.29
N THR A 56 6.39 5.14 1.11
CA THR A 56 6.69 5.90 -0.13
C THR A 56 5.72 7.05 -0.37
N ALA A 57 4.55 7.03 0.26
CA ALA A 57 3.41 7.91 -0.05
C ALA A 57 3.10 8.02 -1.55
N ASN A 58 3.52 7.00 -2.32
CA ASN A 58 3.41 6.96 -3.78
C ASN A 58 3.11 5.54 -4.25
N ASN A 59 1.92 5.37 -4.85
CA ASN A 59 1.42 4.10 -5.35
C ASN A 59 2.39 3.42 -6.33
N THR A 60 2.87 4.16 -7.33
CA THR A 60 3.75 3.62 -8.37
C THR A 60 5.07 3.12 -7.79
N ILE A 61 5.71 3.91 -6.92
CA ILE A 61 6.96 3.54 -6.28
C ILE A 61 6.77 2.33 -5.38
N ALA A 62 5.67 2.29 -4.61
CA ALA A 62 5.35 1.14 -3.77
C ALA A 62 5.24 -0.15 -4.58
N ILE A 63 4.44 -0.15 -5.65
CA ILE A 63 4.23 -1.32 -6.52
C ILE A 63 5.56 -1.79 -7.15
N ILE A 64 6.36 -0.88 -7.70
CA ILE A 64 7.65 -1.21 -8.31
C ILE A 64 8.60 -1.81 -7.26
N THR A 65 8.61 -1.25 -6.05
CA THR A 65 9.52 -1.70 -4.99
C THR A 65 9.22 -3.13 -4.53
N VAL A 66 7.95 -3.49 -4.37
CA VAL A 66 7.56 -4.83 -3.88
C VAL A 66 7.33 -5.84 -5.00
N GLY A 67 7.32 -5.41 -6.25
CA GLY A 67 6.93 -6.22 -7.41
C GLY A 67 7.70 -7.53 -7.55
N SER A 68 9.02 -7.52 -7.37
CA SER A 68 9.85 -8.72 -7.41
C SER A 68 9.47 -9.73 -6.32
N ILE A 69 9.34 -9.26 -5.09
CA ILE A 69 9.00 -10.10 -3.93
C ILE A 69 7.58 -10.68 -4.07
N VAL A 70 6.64 -9.87 -4.54
CA VAL A 70 5.27 -10.34 -4.82
C VAL A 70 5.25 -11.38 -5.93
N ASN A 71 6.08 -11.24 -6.96
CA ASN A 71 6.22 -12.26 -7.99
C ASN A 71 6.72 -13.60 -7.40
N ASP A 72 7.71 -13.58 -6.52
CA ASP A 72 8.23 -14.77 -5.86
C ASP A 72 7.18 -15.44 -4.96
N ILE A 73 6.44 -14.64 -4.16
CA ILE A 73 5.33 -15.13 -3.35
C ILE A 73 4.24 -15.74 -4.24
N SER A 74 3.89 -15.07 -5.34
CA SER A 74 2.84 -15.54 -6.24
C SER A 74 3.19 -16.88 -6.90
N GLN A 75 4.45 -17.07 -7.28
CA GLN A 75 4.94 -18.35 -7.83
C GLN A 75 4.94 -19.44 -6.75
N LYS A 76 5.46 -19.16 -5.56
CA LYS A 76 5.53 -20.12 -4.46
C LYS A 76 4.16 -20.66 -4.03
N TYR A 77 3.15 -19.79 -4.00
CA TYR A 77 1.79 -20.13 -3.54
C TYR A 77 0.80 -20.31 -4.68
N GLN A 78 1.29 -20.38 -5.93
CA GLN A 78 0.48 -20.57 -7.15
C GLN A 78 -0.68 -19.58 -7.27
N ILE A 79 -0.41 -18.31 -6.94
CA ILE A 79 -1.36 -17.22 -7.12
C ILE A 79 -1.23 -16.71 -8.56
N PRO A 80 -2.34 -16.63 -9.33
CA PRO A 80 -2.28 -16.09 -10.69
C PRO A 80 -1.70 -14.67 -10.69
N LYS A 81 -0.80 -14.36 -11.61
CA LYS A 81 -0.14 -13.03 -11.71
C LYS A 81 -1.16 -11.88 -11.78
N ARG A 82 -2.27 -12.10 -12.49
CA ARG A 82 -3.38 -11.15 -12.57
C ARG A 82 -3.98 -10.85 -11.18
N ARG A 83 -4.14 -11.88 -10.36
CA ARG A 83 -4.66 -11.73 -8.99
C ARG A 83 -3.68 -10.99 -8.09
N ALA A 84 -2.40 -11.34 -8.16
CA ALA A 84 -1.34 -10.66 -7.40
C ALA A 84 -1.28 -9.16 -7.76
N ALA A 85 -1.30 -8.84 -9.05
CA ALA A 85 -1.33 -7.45 -9.52
C ALA A 85 -2.57 -6.68 -9.02
N SER A 86 -3.76 -7.29 -9.10
CA SER A 86 -4.98 -6.66 -8.57
C SER A 86 -4.92 -6.42 -7.07
N LEU A 87 -4.36 -7.34 -6.29
CA LEU A 87 -4.18 -7.15 -4.85
C LEU A 87 -3.21 -6.02 -4.54
N MET A 88 -2.09 -5.96 -5.24
CA MET A 88 -1.13 -4.86 -5.10
C MET A 88 -1.80 -3.51 -5.36
N ASP A 89 -2.52 -3.38 -6.48
CA ASP A 89 -3.16 -2.15 -6.88
C ASP A 89 -4.23 -1.71 -5.87
N ILE A 90 -5.14 -2.61 -5.50
CA ILE A 90 -6.25 -2.30 -4.58
C ILE A 90 -5.73 -1.91 -3.19
N PHE A 91 -4.79 -2.68 -2.62
CA PHE A 91 -4.21 -2.35 -1.31
C PHE A 91 -3.42 -1.05 -1.33
N SER A 92 -2.71 -0.79 -2.42
CA SER A 92 -1.99 0.44 -2.63
C SER A 92 -2.94 1.64 -2.69
N CYS A 93 -4.01 1.56 -3.49
CA CYS A 93 -5.04 2.61 -3.57
C CYS A 93 -5.75 2.83 -2.25
N PHE A 94 -6.09 1.75 -1.53
CA PHE A 94 -6.71 1.82 -0.21
C PHE A 94 -5.84 2.60 0.78
N VAL A 95 -4.57 2.22 0.91
CA VAL A 95 -3.64 2.88 1.84
C VAL A 95 -3.36 4.31 1.39
N GLN A 96 -3.12 4.53 0.09
CA GLN A 96 -2.86 5.86 -0.47
C GLN A 96 -3.99 6.85 -0.18
N GLY A 97 -5.24 6.39 -0.24
CA GLY A 97 -6.41 7.22 0.06
C GLY A 97 -6.50 7.66 1.53
N LEU A 98 -5.82 6.96 2.45
CA LEU A 98 -5.88 7.23 3.89
C LEU A 98 -4.63 7.94 4.43
N ILE A 99 -3.56 8.05 3.64
CA ILE A 99 -2.31 8.67 4.07
C ILE A 99 -2.48 10.19 4.19
N PRO A 100 -2.40 10.78 5.41
CA PRO A 100 -2.63 12.21 5.61
C PRO A 100 -1.56 13.09 4.96
N TYR A 101 -0.35 12.57 4.75
CA TYR A 101 0.76 13.23 4.06
C TYR A 101 0.85 12.84 2.58
N GLY A 102 -0.11 12.10 2.05
CA GLY A 102 -0.24 11.78 0.63
C GLY A 102 -0.63 13.00 -0.19
N ALA A 103 -0.12 13.09 -1.42
CA ALA A 103 -0.34 14.23 -2.30
C ALA A 103 -1.83 14.57 -2.49
N GLN A 104 -2.71 13.55 -2.57
CA GLN A 104 -4.14 13.74 -2.76
C GLN A 104 -4.80 14.47 -1.59
N LEU A 105 -4.52 14.02 -0.34
CA LEU A 105 -5.09 14.65 0.85
C LEU A 105 -4.48 16.01 1.14
N LEU A 106 -3.20 16.19 0.89
CA LEU A 106 -2.55 17.49 1.01
C LEU A 106 -3.09 18.51 -0.01
N MET A 107 -3.37 18.09 -1.24
CA MET A 107 -4.01 18.95 -2.23
C MET A 107 -5.44 19.32 -1.82
N ALA A 108 -6.23 18.35 -1.37
CA ALA A 108 -7.57 18.59 -0.87
C ALA A 108 -7.58 19.54 0.35
N ALA A 109 -6.66 19.34 1.29
CA ALA A 109 -6.48 20.23 2.44
C ALA A 109 -6.11 21.65 2.03
N GLY A 110 -5.19 21.79 1.05
CA GLY A 110 -4.79 23.09 0.53
C GLY A 110 -5.90 23.85 -0.19
N LEU A 111 -6.82 23.14 -0.86
CA LEU A 111 -7.96 23.75 -1.56
C LEU A 111 -9.12 24.10 -0.62
N THR A 112 -9.35 23.27 0.39
CA THR A 112 -10.50 23.45 1.32
C THR A 112 -10.16 24.26 2.55
N GLY A 113 -8.89 24.43 2.87
CA GLY A 113 -8.42 25.05 4.13
C GLY A 113 -8.65 24.15 5.37
N LEU A 114 -9.08 22.89 5.17
CA LEU A 114 -9.29 21.93 6.26
C LEU A 114 -8.01 21.11 6.50
N ALA A 115 -7.82 20.64 7.73
CA ALA A 115 -6.74 19.71 8.01
C ALA A 115 -7.03 18.33 7.35
N ALA A 116 -5.98 17.66 6.85
CA ALA A 116 -6.12 16.35 6.22
C ALA A 116 -6.82 15.33 7.13
N SER A 117 -6.58 15.38 8.44
CA SER A 117 -7.23 14.54 9.45
C SER A 117 -8.75 14.76 9.55
N GLN A 118 -9.24 15.95 9.22
CA GLN A 118 -10.68 16.25 9.20
C GLN A 118 -11.37 15.74 7.94
N ILE A 119 -10.62 15.54 6.85
CA ILE A 119 -11.13 15.04 5.58
C ILE A 119 -11.27 13.52 5.59
N ILE A 120 -10.34 12.80 6.22
CA ILE A 120 -10.29 11.33 6.24
C ILE A 120 -11.61 10.65 6.63
N PRO A 121 -12.36 11.07 7.69
CA PRO A 121 -13.61 10.43 8.08
C PRO A 121 -14.72 10.48 7.01
N TYR A 122 -14.64 11.42 6.08
CA TYR A 122 -15.61 11.57 4.99
C TYR A 122 -15.23 10.81 3.71
N LEU A 123 -14.09 10.13 3.70
CA LEU A 123 -13.60 9.35 2.57
C LEU A 123 -14.19 7.93 2.58
N TYR A 124 -15.47 7.79 2.26
CA TYR A 124 -16.14 6.48 2.23
C TYR A 124 -15.55 5.51 1.20
N TYR A 125 -15.04 6.03 0.09
CA TYR A 125 -14.54 5.20 -1.02
C TYR A 125 -13.36 4.30 -0.63
N PRO A 126 -12.26 4.78 -0.04
CA PRO A 126 -11.17 3.91 0.41
C PRO A 126 -11.63 2.83 1.39
N PHE A 127 -12.49 3.18 2.34
CA PHE A 127 -13.04 2.20 3.29
C PHE A 127 -13.85 1.11 2.60
N ALA A 128 -14.72 1.48 1.65
CA ALA A 128 -15.50 0.52 0.86
C ALA A 128 -14.59 -0.42 0.06
N VAL A 129 -13.56 0.11 -0.59
CA VAL A 129 -12.56 -0.69 -1.34
C VAL A 129 -11.82 -1.64 -0.42
N GLY A 130 -11.38 -1.19 0.77
CA GLY A 130 -10.74 -2.03 1.78
C GLY A 130 -11.62 -3.19 2.23
N ILE A 131 -12.90 -2.94 2.52
CA ILE A 131 -13.87 -3.97 2.90
C ILE A 131 -14.07 -4.96 1.74
N CYS A 132 -14.26 -4.49 0.51
CA CYS A 132 -14.45 -5.34 -0.66
C CYS A 132 -13.27 -6.27 -0.92
N VAL A 133 -12.02 -5.79 -0.79
CA VAL A 133 -10.84 -6.65 -0.99
C VAL A 133 -10.71 -7.68 0.12
N MET A 134 -10.98 -7.32 1.37
CA MET A 134 -10.98 -8.27 2.48
C MET A 134 -12.01 -9.37 2.28
N LEU A 135 -13.24 -9.01 1.90
CA LEU A 135 -14.28 -9.98 1.55
C LEU A 135 -13.86 -10.86 0.38
N SER A 136 -13.23 -10.29 -0.65
CA SER A 136 -12.73 -11.04 -1.81
C SER A 136 -11.67 -12.09 -1.43
N ILE A 137 -10.79 -11.82 -0.46
CA ILE A 137 -9.80 -12.78 0.02
C ILE A 137 -10.47 -13.90 0.84
N ILE A 138 -11.50 -13.55 1.64
CA ILE A 138 -12.19 -14.48 2.52
C ILE A 138 -13.14 -15.40 1.72
N ILE A 139 -13.97 -14.82 0.84
CA ILE A 139 -15.07 -15.49 0.15
C ILE A 139 -14.55 -16.40 -0.97
N LYS A 140 -13.49 -16.04 -1.68
CA LYS A 140 -12.97 -16.83 -2.80
C LYS A 140 -12.34 -18.16 -2.34
N ARG A 141 -13.20 -19.04 -1.85
CA ARG A 141 -12.85 -20.40 -1.37
C ARG A 141 -13.01 -21.48 -2.44
N LYS A 142 -13.65 -21.18 -3.59
CA LYS A 142 -13.96 -22.18 -4.64
C LYS A 142 -14.02 -21.50 -6.01
N ALA A 143 -12.92 -21.51 -6.72
CA ALA A 143 -12.90 -21.51 -8.18
C ALA A 143 -11.48 -21.94 -8.58
N ASP A 144 -11.28 -23.24 -8.44
CA ASP A 144 -10.50 -24.18 -9.29
C ASP A 144 -10.63 -25.55 -8.66
#